data_998c302bcea39fddab00a144d69b757a
#
_entry.id   998c302bcea39fddab00a144d69b757a
#
_cell.length_a   1.000
_cell.length_b   1.000
_cell.length_c   1.000
_cell.angle_alpha   90.00
_cell.angle_beta   90.00
_cell.angle_gamma   90.00
#
_symmetry.space_group_name_H-M   'P 1'
#
loop_
_entity.id
_entity.type
_entity.pdbx_description
1 polymer ?
#
loop_
_entity_poly.entity_id
_entity_poly.type
_entity_poly.pdbx_seq_one_letter_code
_entity_poly.pdbx_strand_id
1 'polypeptide(L)'
;MRHPLSGRLARQMFLAAALSVPAAALLALVAGAQTRPAAPAAAPAAKPSPALLQLARDLVTANGESRAFEGVIPNIVDGAALSFLQTNPDLAKQLREVAVLVRPEFEKRQAEVIDILATSYATRFTETELKEAIAFFRSPTGIKLVQDRPVIVQEAVQGIQAWGAQINAQAMERVRAEMKKRGVDL
;
A
#
# COMPACT_ATOMS: atom_id res chain seq x y z
N MET A 1 -50.20 -25.49 -41.02
CA MET A 1 -49.80 -25.51 -42.45
C MET A 1 -48.42 -24.84 -42.57
N ARG A 2 -47.43 -25.73 -42.74
CA ARG A 2 -46.36 -25.68 -43.73
C ARG A 2 -45.35 -24.56 -43.65
N HIS A 3 -44.18 -24.94 -43.22
CA HIS A 3 -42.81 -24.45 -43.60
C HIS A 3 -42.65 -24.26 -45.15
N PRO A 4 -41.58 -23.66 -45.68
CA PRO A 4 -40.16 -23.94 -45.44
C PRO A 4 -39.21 -22.72 -45.53
N LEU A 5 -38.07 -22.73 -44.87
CA LEU A 5 -36.72 -23.15 -45.23
C LEU A 5 -36.06 -22.46 -46.47
N SER A 6 -34.87 -22.13 -46.27
CA SER A 6 -33.66 -21.99 -47.12
C SER A 6 -33.20 -20.52 -47.28
N GLY A 7 -31.97 -20.14 -47.08
CA GLY A 7 -30.70 -20.81 -47.14
C GLY A 7 -29.70 -19.85 -47.78
N ARG A 8 -28.51 -19.82 -47.35
CA ARG A 8 -27.30 -19.84 -48.16
C ARG A 8 -26.08 -19.28 -47.40
N LEU A 9 -25.27 -20.23 -47.06
CA LEU A 9 -23.83 -20.07 -46.84
C LEU A 9 -23.18 -19.39 -48.06
N ALA A 10 -22.46 -18.31 -47.81
CA ALA A 10 -21.48 -17.78 -48.75
C ALA A 10 -20.08 -17.93 -48.13
N ARG A 11 -19.46 -19.02 -48.59
CA ARG A 11 -18.06 -19.36 -48.42
C ARG A 11 -17.25 -18.49 -49.37
N GLN A 12 -16.47 -17.53 -48.95
CA GLN A 12 -15.47 -16.88 -49.78
C GLN A 12 -14.08 -17.35 -49.39
N MET A 13 -13.57 -18.21 -50.29
CA MET A 13 -12.16 -18.59 -50.43
C MET A 13 -11.41 -17.34 -50.91
N PHE A 14 -10.38 -16.92 -50.22
CA PHE A 14 -9.36 -16.07 -50.78
C PHE A 14 -8.09 -16.87 -51.07
N LEU A 15 -7.72 -16.80 -52.33
CA LEU A 15 -6.56 -17.40 -52.93
C LEU A 15 -5.26 -16.98 -52.26
N ALA A 16 -4.39 -17.92 -52.08
CA ALA A 16 -2.98 -17.74 -51.81
C ALA A 16 -2.28 -17.21 -53.08
N ALA A 17 -1.69 -16.04 -53.04
CA ALA A 17 -0.70 -15.58 -53.99
C ALA A 17 0.69 -15.70 -53.35
N ALA A 18 1.41 -16.71 -53.76
CA ALA A 18 2.82 -16.89 -53.45
C ALA A 18 3.63 -15.86 -54.25
N LEU A 19 4.27 -14.92 -53.57
CA LEU A 19 5.34 -14.09 -54.12
C LEU A 19 6.66 -14.53 -53.48
N SER A 20 7.39 -15.31 -54.28
CA SER A 20 8.78 -15.66 -54.03
C SER A 20 9.66 -14.41 -54.22
N VAL A 21 10.35 -13.98 -53.19
CA VAL A 21 11.42 -12.98 -53.24
C VAL A 21 12.74 -13.65 -52.88
N PRO A 22 13.81 -13.47 -53.68
CA PRO A 22 15.05 -14.20 -53.52
C PRO A 22 15.84 -13.71 -52.30
N ALA A 23 16.44 -14.67 -51.63
CA ALA A 23 17.43 -14.45 -50.58
C ALA A 23 18.72 -13.90 -51.18
N ALA A 24 19.03 -12.63 -50.90
CA ALA A 24 20.42 -12.15 -50.89
C ALA A 24 20.54 -10.83 -50.13
N ALA A 25 21.50 -10.84 -49.18
CA ALA A 25 22.12 -9.67 -48.58
C ALA A 25 21.29 -8.80 -47.65
N LEU A 26 21.38 -9.09 -46.36
CA LEU A 26 21.51 -8.09 -45.29
C LEU A 26 22.19 -8.72 -44.09
N LEU A 27 23.50 -8.76 -44.17
CA LEU A 27 24.38 -8.84 -43.01
C LEU A 27 24.37 -7.49 -42.28
N ALA A 28 24.42 -7.61 -40.93
CA ALA A 28 24.85 -6.56 -40.01
C ALA A 28 23.85 -5.45 -39.68
N LEU A 29 22.81 -5.75 -38.86
CA LEU A 29 22.50 -4.88 -37.74
C LEU A 29 22.77 -5.67 -36.46
N VAL A 30 23.99 -5.49 -35.97
CA VAL A 30 24.35 -5.84 -34.59
C VAL A 30 23.46 -5.00 -33.69
N ALA A 31 22.35 -5.56 -33.26
CA ALA A 31 21.63 -5.04 -32.11
C ALA A 31 22.59 -5.12 -30.94
N GLY A 32 23.17 -3.97 -30.62
CA GLY A 32 23.88 -3.76 -29.37
C GLY A 32 22.88 -4.05 -28.25
N ALA A 33 22.81 -5.29 -27.80
CA ALA A 33 22.26 -5.65 -26.53
C ALA A 33 23.09 -4.88 -25.51
N GLN A 34 22.62 -3.69 -25.13
CA GLN A 34 23.11 -3.03 -23.92
C GLN A 34 22.83 -4.00 -22.79
N THR A 35 23.83 -4.80 -22.45
CA THR A 35 23.87 -5.53 -21.20
C THR A 35 23.85 -4.48 -20.11
N ARG A 36 22.64 -4.15 -19.65
CA ARG A 36 22.45 -3.41 -18.40
C ARG A 36 23.25 -4.20 -17.37
N PRO A 37 24.25 -3.58 -16.73
CA PRO A 37 24.98 -4.26 -15.69
C PRO A 37 23.95 -4.82 -14.72
N ALA A 38 23.93 -6.14 -14.52
CA ALA A 38 23.11 -6.75 -13.49
C ALA A 38 23.51 -6.06 -12.19
N ALA A 39 22.56 -5.43 -11.51
CA ALA A 39 22.77 -4.91 -10.19
C ALA A 39 23.44 -6.05 -9.38
N PRO A 40 24.50 -5.80 -8.63
CA PRO A 40 25.15 -6.82 -7.84
C PRO A 40 24.08 -7.51 -7.00
N ALA A 41 24.00 -8.83 -7.10
CA ALA A 41 23.11 -9.62 -6.24
C ALA A 41 23.39 -9.16 -4.82
N ALA A 42 22.35 -8.66 -4.12
CA ALA A 42 22.46 -8.16 -2.77
C ALA A 42 23.08 -9.28 -1.92
N ALA A 43 24.31 -9.08 -1.49
CA ALA A 43 24.92 -9.92 -0.48
C ALA A 43 23.97 -10.02 0.72
N PRO A 44 23.92 -11.13 1.46
CA PRO A 44 23.07 -11.26 2.64
C PRO A 44 23.33 -10.03 3.52
N ALA A 45 22.26 -9.26 3.79
CA ALA A 45 22.36 -7.94 4.38
C ALA A 45 23.13 -8.04 5.70
N ALA A 46 24.36 -7.57 5.72
CA ALA A 46 25.12 -7.42 6.95
C ALA A 46 24.28 -6.59 7.93
N LYS A 47 24.32 -6.95 9.22
CA LYS A 47 23.59 -6.17 10.24
C LYS A 47 23.99 -4.70 10.11
N PRO A 48 23.02 -3.77 10.07
CA PRO A 48 23.32 -2.34 9.97
C PRO A 48 24.30 -1.90 11.07
N SER A 49 25.20 -1.00 10.75
CA SER A 49 26.12 -0.45 11.74
C SER A 49 25.35 0.33 12.81
N PRO A 50 25.87 0.45 14.04
CA PRO A 50 25.24 1.26 15.09
C PRO A 50 24.98 2.72 14.66
N ALA A 51 25.89 3.30 13.86
CA ALA A 51 25.78 4.65 13.33
C ALA A 51 24.61 4.75 12.34
N LEU A 52 24.47 3.79 11.43
CA LEU A 52 23.36 3.74 10.46
C LEU A 52 22.00 3.55 11.16
N LEU A 53 21.95 2.69 12.18
CA LEU A 53 20.75 2.52 13.01
C LEU A 53 20.38 3.82 13.73
N GLN A 54 21.34 4.58 14.23
CA GLN A 54 21.05 5.86 14.89
C GLN A 54 20.45 6.87 13.90
N LEU A 55 21.03 6.99 12.70
CA LEU A 55 20.44 7.83 11.64
C LEU A 55 19.02 7.39 11.29
N ALA A 56 18.78 6.09 11.20
CA ALA A 56 17.44 5.58 10.94
C ALA A 56 16.44 5.92 12.07
N ARG A 57 16.83 5.86 13.35
CA ARG A 57 16.00 6.33 14.48
C ARG A 57 15.71 7.83 14.39
N ASP A 58 16.72 8.61 14.01
CA ASP A 58 16.56 10.05 13.83
C ASP A 58 15.57 10.37 12.71
N LEU A 59 15.60 9.60 11.62
CA LEU A 59 14.62 9.71 10.54
C LEU A 59 13.20 9.36 11.01
N VAL A 60 13.01 8.21 11.68
CA VAL A 60 11.71 7.78 12.21
C VAL A 60 11.09 8.83 13.15
N THR A 61 11.94 9.54 13.90
CA THR A 61 11.50 10.64 14.75
C THR A 61 11.16 11.89 13.93
N ALA A 62 12.01 12.26 12.98
CA ALA A 62 11.85 13.48 12.20
C ALA A 62 10.64 13.43 11.24
N ASN A 63 10.34 12.26 10.65
CA ASN A 63 9.22 12.06 9.74
C ASN A 63 7.87 11.86 10.45
N GLY A 64 7.88 11.78 11.79
CA GLY A 64 6.68 11.62 12.61
C GLY A 64 6.12 10.21 12.68
N GLU A 65 6.79 9.21 12.10
CA GLU A 65 6.32 7.82 12.12
C GLU A 65 6.31 7.22 13.53
N SER A 66 7.20 7.67 14.43
CA SER A 66 7.20 7.25 15.83
C SER A 66 5.83 7.38 16.48
N ARG A 67 5.08 8.44 16.15
CA ARG A 67 3.73 8.69 16.68
C ARG A 67 2.70 7.66 16.21
N ALA A 68 2.84 7.16 14.98
CA ALA A 68 1.92 6.16 14.44
C ALA A 68 1.97 4.83 15.21
N PHE A 69 3.06 4.60 15.94
CA PHE A 69 3.30 3.38 16.71
C PHE A 69 3.19 3.56 18.23
N GLU A 70 2.79 4.73 18.71
CA GLU A 70 2.56 4.98 20.16
C GLU A 70 1.48 4.07 20.74
N GLY A 71 0.47 3.70 19.93
CA GLY A 71 -0.61 2.80 20.33
C GLY A 71 -0.24 1.30 20.35
N VAL A 72 0.91 0.90 19.85
CA VAL A 72 1.25 -0.54 19.70
C VAL A 72 1.30 -1.23 21.04
N ILE A 73 2.01 -0.69 22.01
CA ILE A 73 2.15 -1.30 23.34
C ILE A 73 0.82 -1.28 24.12
N PRO A 74 0.10 -0.15 24.25
CA PRO A 74 -1.24 -0.15 24.82
C PRO A 74 -2.16 -1.20 24.22
N ASN A 75 -2.21 -1.32 22.89
CA ASN A 75 -3.06 -2.30 22.22
C ASN A 75 -2.66 -3.75 22.52
N ILE A 76 -1.36 -4.04 22.63
CA ILE A 76 -0.88 -5.39 23.02
C ILE A 76 -1.29 -5.72 24.45
N VAL A 77 -1.13 -4.80 25.39
CA VAL A 77 -1.49 -5.00 26.81
C VAL A 77 -3.00 -5.18 26.94
N ASP A 78 -3.79 -4.33 26.28
CA ASP A 78 -5.25 -4.43 26.30
C ASP A 78 -5.71 -5.76 25.65
N GLY A 79 -5.10 -6.16 24.53
CA GLY A 79 -5.37 -7.43 23.87
C GLY A 79 -5.04 -8.63 24.76
N ALA A 80 -3.92 -8.59 25.49
CA ALA A 80 -3.56 -9.62 26.45
C ALA A 80 -4.59 -9.75 27.60
N ALA A 81 -5.04 -8.62 28.15
CA ALA A 81 -6.10 -8.62 29.16
C ALA A 81 -7.43 -9.16 28.60
N LEU A 82 -7.80 -8.75 27.38
CA LEU A 82 -9.03 -9.21 26.74
C LEU A 82 -9.01 -10.70 26.40
N SER A 83 -7.84 -11.31 26.21
CA SER A 83 -7.75 -12.76 25.96
C SER A 83 -8.28 -13.60 27.11
N PHE A 84 -8.22 -13.10 28.34
CA PHE A 84 -8.78 -13.77 29.51
C PHE A 84 -10.32 -13.70 29.61
N LEU A 85 -10.97 -12.80 28.85
CA LEU A 85 -12.44 -12.70 28.84
C LEU A 85 -13.12 -13.91 28.22
N GLN A 86 -12.44 -14.65 27.36
CA GLN A 86 -13.01 -15.87 26.76
C GLN A 86 -13.35 -16.93 27.80
N THR A 87 -12.56 -17.00 28.85
CA THR A 87 -12.76 -17.96 29.95
C THR A 87 -13.34 -17.33 31.23
N ASN A 88 -13.33 -16.02 31.35
CA ASN A 88 -13.74 -15.27 32.53
C ASN A 88 -14.56 -14.01 32.14
N PRO A 89 -15.76 -14.17 31.55
CA PRO A 89 -16.52 -13.04 31.02
C PRO A 89 -16.93 -12.02 32.10
N ASP A 90 -17.12 -12.47 33.35
CA ASP A 90 -17.51 -11.62 34.47
C ASP A 90 -16.40 -10.66 34.94
N LEU A 91 -15.14 -10.90 34.53
CA LEU A 91 -13.98 -10.12 34.93
C LEU A 91 -13.66 -8.93 34.04
N ALA A 92 -14.54 -8.56 33.09
CA ALA A 92 -14.29 -7.54 32.08
C ALA A 92 -13.84 -6.18 32.66
N LYS A 93 -14.40 -5.77 33.79
CA LYS A 93 -14.04 -4.52 34.47
C LYS A 93 -12.64 -4.64 35.10
N GLN A 94 -12.43 -5.68 35.88
CA GLN A 94 -11.15 -5.92 36.59
C GLN A 94 -9.99 -6.06 35.58
N LEU A 95 -10.20 -6.79 34.49
CA LEU A 95 -9.17 -6.99 33.46
C LEU A 95 -8.77 -5.66 32.79
N ARG A 96 -9.72 -4.76 32.54
CA ARG A 96 -9.40 -3.41 32.03
C ARG A 96 -8.64 -2.58 33.04
N GLU A 97 -9.03 -2.61 34.32
CA GLU A 97 -8.34 -1.90 35.39
C GLU A 97 -6.90 -2.40 35.54
N VAL A 98 -6.70 -3.72 35.50
CA VAL A 98 -5.35 -4.31 35.55
C VAL A 98 -4.54 -3.96 34.30
N ALA A 99 -5.13 -3.97 33.11
CA ALA A 99 -4.44 -3.55 31.88
C ALA A 99 -3.90 -2.12 32.00
N VAL A 100 -4.71 -1.19 32.53
CA VAL A 100 -4.28 0.20 32.75
C VAL A 100 -3.13 0.25 33.79
N LEU A 101 -3.19 -0.54 34.84
CA LEU A 101 -2.17 -0.58 35.88
C LEU A 101 -0.81 -1.08 35.40
N VAL A 102 -0.79 -2.12 34.55
CA VAL A 102 0.46 -2.75 34.08
C VAL A 102 1.03 -2.05 32.84
N ARG A 103 0.25 -1.28 32.12
CA ARG A 103 0.65 -0.60 30.88
C ARG A 103 1.97 0.20 30.99
N PRO A 104 2.22 1.02 32.05
CA PRO A 104 3.46 1.78 32.17
C PRO A 104 4.73 0.93 32.23
N GLU A 105 4.63 -0.34 32.64
CA GLU A 105 5.79 -1.24 32.64
C GLU A 105 6.23 -1.58 31.23
N PHE A 106 5.26 -1.78 30.32
CA PHE A 106 5.51 -2.12 28.91
C PHE A 106 5.81 -0.89 28.05
N GLU A 107 5.28 0.28 28.38
CA GLU A 107 5.56 1.53 27.68
C GLU A 107 7.05 1.88 27.68
N LYS A 108 7.79 1.45 28.69
CA LYS A 108 9.26 1.59 28.73
C LYS A 108 9.96 0.88 27.58
N ARG A 109 9.27 -0.05 26.91
CA ARG A 109 9.78 -0.79 25.74
C ARG A 109 9.48 -0.12 24.41
N GLN A 110 8.92 1.10 24.40
CA GLN A 110 8.61 1.84 23.16
C GLN A 110 9.84 2.01 22.26
N ALA A 111 11.03 2.14 22.84
CA ALA A 111 12.28 2.20 22.08
C ALA A 111 12.51 0.96 21.19
N GLU A 112 12.07 -0.22 21.62
CA GLU A 112 12.20 -1.46 20.85
C GLU A 112 11.36 -1.40 19.56
N VAL A 113 10.17 -0.80 19.61
CA VAL A 113 9.31 -0.59 18.44
C VAL A 113 10.01 0.36 17.45
N ILE A 114 10.62 1.44 17.95
CA ILE A 114 11.39 2.37 17.12
C ILE A 114 12.61 1.67 16.50
N ASP A 115 13.27 0.77 17.23
CA ASP A 115 14.42 0.01 16.73
C ASP A 115 14.04 -0.95 15.60
N ILE A 116 12.86 -1.55 15.66
CA ILE A 116 12.32 -2.39 14.56
C ILE A 116 12.15 -1.56 13.29
N LEU A 117 11.54 -0.37 13.40
CA LEU A 117 11.39 0.57 12.29
C LEU A 117 12.74 1.05 11.76
N ALA A 118 13.63 1.49 12.66
CA ALA A 118 14.96 1.95 12.31
C ALA A 118 15.76 0.86 11.57
N THR A 119 15.67 -0.39 11.99
CA THR A 119 16.29 -1.53 11.30
C THR A 119 15.76 -1.67 9.88
N SER A 120 14.45 -1.48 9.67
CA SER A 120 13.82 -1.55 8.36
C SER A 120 14.32 -0.45 7.41
N TYR A 121 14.57 0.75 7.92
CA TYR A 121 15.19 1.84 7.17
C TYR A 121 16.67 1.56 6.90
N ALA A 122 17.44 1.19 7.93
CA ALA A 122 18.88 0.94 7.82
C ALA A 122 19.26 -0.21 6.88
N THR A 123 18.33 -1.11 6.58
CA THR A 123 18.55 -2.18 5.59
C THR A 123 18.28 -1.74 4.14
N ARG A 124 17.66 -0.57 3.92
CA ARG A 124 17.22 -0.10 2.60
C ARG A 124 17.87 1.18 2.14
N PHE A 125 18.35 1.98 3.08
CA PHE A 125 18.90 3.30 2.81
C PHE A 125 20.36 3.36 3.23
N THR A 126 21.16 4.06 2.43
CA THR A 126 22.55 4.43 2.75
C THR A 126 22.59 5.54 3.79
N GLU A 127 23.73 5.74 4.39
CA GLU A 127 23.98 6.84 5.33
C GLU A 127 23.71 8.22 4.71
N THR A 128 24.08 8.41 3.45
CA THR A 128 23.84 9.66 2.72
C THR A 128 22.34 9.92 2.52
N GLU A 129 21.61 8.92 2.06
CA GLU A 129 20.16 9.03 1.84
C GLU A 129 19.40 9.29 3.14
N LEU A 130 19.79 8.66 4.24
CA LEU A 130 19.19 8.93 5.55
C LEU A 130 19.44 10.37 5.99
N LYS A 131 20.67 10.89 5.82
CA LYS A 131 21.00 12.28 6.15
C LYS A 131 20.19 13.28 5.30
N GLU A 132 20.06 13.03 4.01
CA GLU A 132 19.25 13.87 3.10
C GLU A 132 17.78 13.87 3.52
N ALA A 133 17.20 12.69 3.81
CA ALA A 133 15.84 12.57 4.28
C ALA A 133 15.62 13.29 5.63
N ILE A 134 16.52 13.13 6.57
CA ILE A 134 16.48 13.83 7.87
C ILE A 134 16.54 15.36 7.66
N ALA A 135 17.44 15.83 6.79
CA ALA A 135 17.55 17.25 6.47
C ALA A 135 16.23 17.80 5.91
N PHE A 136 15.58 17.06 5.00
CA PHE A 136 14.27 17.43 4.49
C PHE A 136 13.22 17.52 5.60
N PHE A 137 13.06 16.47 6.42
CA PHE A 137 12.03 16.46 7.46
C PHE A 137 12.30 17.47 8.61
N ARG A 138 13.53 17.91 8.79
CA ARG A 138 13.91 19.00 9.71
C ARG A 138 13.79 20.39 9.09
N SER A 139 13.54 20.50 7.78
CA SER A 139 13.28 21.78 7.12
C SER A 139 11.90 22.35 7.53
N PRO A 140 11.66 23.68 7.36
CA PRO A 140 10.36 24.28 7.64
C PRO A 140 9.21 23.58 6.90
N THR A 141 9.42 23.21 5.63
CA THR A 141 8.43 22.51 4.82
C THR A 141 8.20 21.08 5.31
N GLY A 142 9.26 20.34 5.65
CA GLY A 142 9.18 18.99 6.18
C GLY A 142 8.45 18.94 7.53
N ILE A 143 8.77 19.85 8.43
CA ILE A 143 8.08 20.00 9.73
C ILE A 143 6.58 20.26 9.51
N LYS A 144 6.25 21.23 8.64
CA LYS A 144 4.86 21.54 8.31
C LYS A 144 4.12 20.33 7.74
N LEU A 145 4.76 19.62 6.81
CA LEU A 145 4.17 18.40 6.21
C LEU A 145 3.83 17.34 7.26
N VAL A 146 4.73 17.11 8.23
CA VAL A 146 4.51 16.15 9.33
C VAL A 146 3.39 16.62 10.26
N GLN A 147 3.37 17.90 10.59
CA GLN A 147 2.37 18.48 11.51
C GLN A 147 0.98 18.50 10.92
N ASP A 148 0.84 18.90 9.64
CA ASP A 148 -0.45 19.08 8.99
C ASP A 148 -1.02 17.77 8.42
N ARG A 149 -0.20 16.71 8.27
CA ARG A 149 -0.63 15.42 7.70
C ARG A 149 -1.91 14.85 8.31
N PRO A 150 -2.10 14.81 9.65
CA PRO A 150 -3.33 14.29 10.25
C PRO A 150 -4.58 15.07 9.82
N VAL A 151 -4.48 16.39 9.76
CA VAL A 151 -5.58 17.27 9.34
C VAL A 151 -5.89 17.08 7.86
N ILE A 152 -4.86 17.04 7.01
CA ILE A 152 -5.01 16.80 5.56
C ILE A 152 -5.70 15.46 5.30
N VAL A 153 -5.30 14.40 6.00
CA VAL A 153 -5.93 13.08 5.86
C VAL A 153 -7.38 13.12 6.33
N GLN A 154 -7.68 13.78 7.45
CA GLN A 154 -9.05 13.91 7.96
C GLN A 154 -9.95 14.68 6.98
N GLU A 155 -9.49 15.80 6.45
CA GLU A 155 -10.22 16.59 5.45
C GLU A 155 -10.46 15.79 4.16
N ALA A 156 -9.44 15.04 3.70
CA ALA A 156 -9.57 14.18 2.55
C ALA A 156 -10.62 13.08 2.75
N VAL A 157 -10.65 12.43 3.93
CA VAL A 157 -11.67 11.42 4.26
C VAL A 157 -13.07 12.02 4.25
N GLN A 158 -13.26 13.21 4.83
CA GLN A 158 -14.55 13.90 4.81
C GLN A 158 -14.99 14.24 3.38
N GLY A 159 -14.06 14.75 2.56
CA GLY A 159 -14.33 15.05 1.16
C GLY A 159 -14.71 13.81 0.35
N ILE A 160 -14.02 12.69 0.57
CA ILE A 160 -14.32 11.40 -0.08
C ILE A 160 -15.70 10.89 0.35
N GLN A 161 -16.10 11.03 1.62
CA GLN A 161 -17.42 10.63 2.10
C GLN A 161 -18.53 11.45 1.43
N ALA A 162 -18.37 12.78 1.36
CA ALA A 162 -19.33 13.66 0.69
C ALA A 162 -19.44 13.33 -0.82
N TRP A 163 -18.33 13.17 -1.49
CA TRP A 163 -18.28 12.74 -2.90
C TRP A 163 -18.94 11.37 -3.10
N GLY A 164 -18.66 10.40 -2.21
CA GLY A 164 -19.26 9.06 -2.27
C GLY A 164 -20.79 9.09 -2.16
N ALA A 165 -21.34 9.92 -1.29
CA ALA A 165 -22.79 10.11 -1.17
C ALA A 165 -23.41 10.66 -2.47
N GLN A 166 -22.75 11.64 -3.10
CA GLN A 166 -23.18 12.20 -4.37
C GLN A 166 -23.16 11.16 -5.51
N ILE A 167 -22.06 10.41 -5.62
CA ILE A 167 -21.92 9.35 -6.63
C ILE A 167 -22.94 8.24 -6.43
N ASN A 168 -23.20 7.85 -5.16
CA ASN A 168 -24.21 6.85 -4.85
C ASN A 168 -25.59 7.28 -5.32
N ALA A 169 -25.99 8.52 -5.06
CA ALA A 169 -27.27 9.06 -5.53
C ALA A 169 -27.39 8.99 -7.07
N GLN A 170 -26.35 9.45 -7.79
CA GLN A 170 -26.30 9.37 -9.25
C GLN A 170 -26.35 7.93 -9.77
N ALA A 171 -25.64 7.02 -9.12
CA ALA A 171 -25.64 5.61 -9.47
C ALA A 171 -27.03 4.98 -9.28
N MET A 172 -27.71 5.29 -8.17
CA MET A 172 -29.08 4.81 -7.92
C MET A 172 -30.06 5.28 -9.01
N GLU A 173 -29.98 6.55 -9.43
CA GLU A 173 -30.82 7.07 -10.53
C GLU A 173 -30.53 6.34 -11.84
N ARG A 174 -29.26 6.11 -12.15
CA ARG A 174 -28.87 5.37 -13.37
C ARG A 174 -29.34 3.93 -13.32
N VAL A 175 -29.21 3.26 -12.18
CA VAL A 175 -29.73 1.89 -11.99
C VAL A 175 -31.24 1.84 -12.18
N ARG A 176 -32.01 2.75 -11.54
CA ARG A 176 -33.46 2.84 -11.73
C ARG A 176 -33.86 3.03 -13.19
N ALA A 177 -33.19 3.97 -13.87
CA ALA A 177 -33.45 4.25 -15.28
C ALA A 177 -33.21 3.01 -16.17
N GLU A 178 -32.14 2.25 -15.88
CA GLU A 178 -31.81 1.06 -16.64
C GLU A 178 -32.76 -0.11 -16.34
N MET A 179 -33.19 -0.28 -15.07
CA MET A 179 -34.15 -1.30 -14.68
C MET A 179 -35.52 -1.02 -15.27
N LYS A 180 -35.95 0.25 -15.34
CA LYS A 180 -37.19 0.65 -15.99
C LYS A 180 -37.21 0.29 -17.47
N LYS A 181 -36.13 0.43 -18.20
CA LYS A 181 -36.00 -0.03 -19.60
C LYS A 181 -36.18 -1.55 -19.74
N ARG A 182 -35.86 -2.30 -18.69
CA ARG A 182 -36.07 -3.76 -18.63
C ARG A 182 -37.43 -4.18 -18.11
N GLY A 183 -38.34 -3.21 -17.88
CA GLY A 183 -39.69 -3.47 -17.39
C GLY A 183 -39.80 -3.68 -15.88
N VAL A 184 -38.76 -3.35 -15.12
CA VAL A 184 -38.76 -3.44 -13.65
C VAL A 184 -38.72 -2.03 -13.06
N ASP A 185 -39.72 -1.71 -12.22
CA ASP A 185 -39.79 -0.42 -11.49
C ASP A 185 -39.24 -0.63 -10.06
N LEU A 186 -38.20 0.20 -9.66
CA LEU A 186 -37.52 0.14 -8.36
C LEU A 186 -37.84 1.38 -7.52
#